data_e812753d5ffd225d6c95f91bf4b81761
#
_entry.id   e812753d5ffd225d6c95f91bf4b81761
#
_cell.length_a   1.000
_cell.length_b   1.000
_cell.length_c   1.000
_cell.angle_alpha   90.00
_cell.angle_beta   90.00
_cell.angle_gamma   90.00
#
_symmetry.space_group_name_H-M   'P 1'
#
loop_
_entity.id
_entity.type
_entity.pdbx_description
1 polymer ?
#
loop_
_entity_poly.entity_id
_entity_poly.type
_entity_poly.pdbx_seq_one_letter_code
_entity_poly.pdbx_strand_id
1 'polypeptide(L)'
;MWYPLAAMKGVLEALHQGDYDTAIDLLTRKALFGREREAKEAWLLLAEVYALYGEEGLEKAHHALEEAYALGGLEYDPLYRSLLAELLALEGRPEREVLPLFLPSRDPRVRYHQAQALFYLGRLEEALEALEAGLPPHLAWRAEGLKGRILERLGRHGEAALAYERGAELALGLERYWLLLDAAAMWLEAGEGERALLALKEAEAAVGEEDPEDAATRHYLLARAHLLLGNPGLALEEIRKALALEEESGHKAYGTPLVEGQALLQLGRYEEAMASFREALARADAGERPHVLHEMGVAAMDQGAYPEAEEHLRALVREEGYPYLAQAYADLAEALYRQGRYQEAEAAAREAVARGAVAAGELVLGHVAYDLLHLEEALEHYRKAAESAEEGSREWVGAQEMVVDTLAQLGYRFPEEMVRRGQAVLPYLHPADEWHAALTAYVERAQALLREGKRLN
;
A
#
# COMPACT_ATOMS: atom_id res chain seq x y z
N MET A 1 -29.37 16.96 22.58
CA MET A 1 -30.11 18.24 22.48
C MET A 1 -29.09 19.31 22.11
N TRP A 2 -28.96 19.60 20.82
CA TRP A 2 -27.98 20.49 20.18
C TRP A 2 -28.19 21.97 20.59
N TYR A 3 -27.61 22.46 21.68
CA TYR A 3 -27.94 23.82 22.14
C TYR A 3 -26.79 24.77 22.53
N PRO A 4 -25.49 24.48 22.35
CA PRO A 4 -24.53 25.58 22.54
C PRO A 4 -23.95 26.18 21.25
N LEU A 5 -24.18 25.60 20.09
CA LEU A 5 -23.50 25.97 18.84
C LEU A 5 -23.93 27.34 18.26
N ALA A 6 -25.12 27.85 18.59
CA ALA A 6 -25.54 29.18 18.09
C ALA A 6 -24.65 30.33 18.61
N ALA A 7 -24.12 30.22 19.84
CA ALA A 7 -23.16 31.18 20.41
C ALA A 7 -21.75 31.06 19.79
N MET A 8 -21.46 29.95 19.11
CA MET A 8 -20.16 29.62 18.50
C MET A 8 -20.15 29.77 16.99
N LYS A 9 -21.18 30.40 16.37
CA LYS A 9 -21.35 30.45 14.92
C LYS A 9 -20.08 30.94 14.19
N GLY A 10 -19.46 32.04 14.61
CA GLY A 10 -18.23 32.56 13.99
C GLY A 10 -17.03 31.63 14.16
N VAL A 11 -16.96 30.90 15.30
CA VAL A 11 -15.93 29.87 15.51
C VAL A 11 -16.12 28.70 14.55
N LEU A 12 -17.34 28.21 14.41
CA LEU A 12 -17.65 27.09 13.51
C LEU A 12 -17.45 27.44 12.04
N GLU A 13 -17.73 28.70 11.66
CA GLU A 13 -17.43 29.21 10.32
C GLU A 13 -15.91 29.23 10.06
N ALA A 14 -15.10 29.72 11.01
CA ALA A 14 -13.64 29.70 10.91
C ALA A 14 -13.09 28.28 10.83
N LEU A 15 -13.56 27.37 11.70
CA LEU A 15 -13.17 25.95 11.66
C LEU A 15 -13.54 25.27 10.33
N HIS A 16 -14.69 25.61 9.74
CA HIS A 16 -15.10 25.06 8.46
C HIS A 16 -14.27 25.59 7.30
N GLN A 17 -13.72 26.81 7.43
CA GLN A 17 -12.83 27.43 6.44
C GLN A 17 -11.36 27.04 6.62
N GLY A 18 -11.02 26.25 7.65
CA GLY A 18 -9.63 25.92 7.98
C GLY A 18 -8.84 27.07 8.62
N ASP A 19 -9.53 28.17 9.00
CA ASP A 19 -8.92 29.33 9.67
C ASP A 19 -8.84 29.05 11.19
N TYR A 20 -7.87 28.20 11.55
CA TYR A 20 -7.68 27.77 12.94
C TYR A 20 -7.19 28.90 13.83
N ASP A 21 -6.40 29.83 13.32
CA ASP A 21 -5.89 30.96 14.08
C ASP A 21 -7.04 31.87 14.54
N THR A 22 -7.95 32.22 13.64
CA THR A 22 -9.17 32.95 13.96
C THR A 22 -10.07 32.19 14.93
N ALA A 23 -10.22 30.84 14.70
CA ALA A 23 -11.02 30.00 15.58
C ALA A 23 -10.45 29.99 17.03
N ILE A 24 -9.13 29.81 17.17
CA ILE A 24 -8.42 29.82 18.48
C ILE A 24 -8.57 31.18 19.17
N ASP A 25 -8.39 32.31 18.46
CA ASP A 25 -8.55 33.64 19.05
C ASP A 25 -9.99 33.87 19.56
N LEU A 26 -10.99 33.53 18.75
CA LEU A 26 -12.39 33.63 19.14
C LEU A 26 -12.74 32.73 20.33
N LEU A 27 -12.24 31.49 20.33
CA LEU A 27 -12.44 30.54 21.43
C LEU A 27 -11.75 30.99 22.69
N THR A 28 -10.52 31.47 22.62
CA THR A 28 -9.77 31.98 23.78
C THR A 28 -10.50 33.16 24.44
N ARG A 29 -11.01 34.09 23.66
CA ARG A 29 -11.83 35.22 24.20
C ARG A 29 -13.08 34.72 24.90
N LYS A 30 -13.79 33.74 24.31
CA LYS A 30 -14.99 33.14 24.93
C LYS A 30 -14.67 32.35 26.19
N ALA A 31 -13.56 31.62 26.20
CA ALA A 31 -13.07 30.86 27.34
C ALA A 31 -12.74 31.76 28.54
N LEU A 32 -12.10 32.91 28.29
CA LEU A 32 -11.66 33.83 29.34
C LEU A 32 -12.76 34.81 29.81
N PHE A 33 -13.65 35.23 28.93
CA PHE A 33 -14.60 36.34 29.20
C PHE A 33 -16.07 35.94 29.03
N GLY A 34 -16.33 34.71 28.58
CA GLY A 34 -17.69 34.18 28.41
C GLY A 34 -18.37 33.83 29.72
N ARG A 35 -19.68 33.57 29.66
CA ARG A 35 -20.41 33.00 30.81
C ARG A 35 -19.90 31.56 31.05
N GLU A 36 -19.98 31.06 32.26
CA GLU A 36 -19.47 29.76 32.69
C GLU A 36 -19.75 28.61 31.65
N ARG A 37 -20.97 28.52 31.17
CA ARG A 37 -21.34 27.53 30.18
C ARG A 37 -20.67 27.75 28.82
N GLU A 38 -20.54 28.97 28.36
CA GLU A 38 -19.86 29.35 27.13
C GLU A 38 -18.35 29.14 27.28
N ALA A 39 -17.79 29.45 28.43
CA ALA A 39 -16.39 29.24 28.73
C ALA A 39 -16.02 27.74 28.73
N LYS A 40 -16.83 26.88 29.34
CA LYS A 40 -16.64 25.42 29.31
C LYS A 40 -16.62 24.89 27.89
N GLU A 41 -17.62 25.24 27.07
CA GLU A 41 -17.70 24.80 25.67
C GLU A 41 -16.52 25.35 24.86
N ALA A 42 -16.09 26.57 25.10
CA ALA A 42 -14.94 27.16 24.43
C ALA A 42 -13.64 26.43 24.78
N TRP A 43 -13.43 26.06 26.04
CA TRP A 43 -12.27 25.28 26.47
C TRP A 43 -12.28 23.85 25.87
N LEU A 44 -13.44 23.20 25.83
CA LEU A 44 -13.55 21.88 25.18
C LEU A 44 -13.27 21.95 23.67
N LEU A 45 -13.76 22.99 22.98
CA LEU A 45 -13.44 23.21 21.55
C LEU A 45 -11.97 23.58 21.34
N LEU A 46 -11.34 24.33 22.24
CA LEU A 46 -9.90 24.61 22.21
C LEU A 46 -9.10 23.29 22.32
N ALA A 47 -9.48 22.41 23.23
CA ALA A 47 -8.84 21.10 23.35
C ALA A 47 -8.98 20.27 22.07
N GLU A 48 -10.17 20.28 21.45
CA GLU A 48 -10.44 19.62 20.17
C GLU A 48 -9.57 20.20 19.04
N VAL A 49 -9.46 21.53 18.95
CA VAL A 49 -8.64 22.20 17.94
C VAL A 49 -7.14 21.92 18.16
N TYR A 50 -6.67 22.01 19.40
CA TYR A 50 -5.25 21.72 19.69
C TYR A 50 -4.89 20.24 19.48
N ALA A 51 -5.82 19.30 19.68
CA ALA A 51 -5.60 17.89 19.37
C ALA A 51 -5.31 17.64 17.87
N LEU A 52 -5.75 18.53 16.98
CA LEU A 52 -5.47 18.44 15.54
C LEU A 52 -3.99 18.65 15.18
N TYR A 53 -3.25 19.36 16.02
CA TYR A 53 -1.81 19.57 15.83
C TYR A 53 -0.98 18.38 16.34
N GLY A 54 -1.62 17.25 16.68
CA GLY A 54 -0.93 16.06 17.14
C GLY A 54 -0.07 16.32 18.37
N GLU A 55 1.17 15.81 18.38
CA GLU A 55 2.10 15.95 19.50
C GLU A 55 2.41 17.42 19.85
N GLU A 56 2.49 18.30 18.86
CA GLU A 56 2.77 19.73 19.07
C GLU A 56 1.64 20.46 19.81
N GLY A 57 0.41 19.99 19.66
CA GLY A 57 -0.77 20.55 20.29
C GLY A 57 -1.11 19.96 21.67
N LEU A 58 -0.51 18.82 22.05
CA LEU A 58 -0.87 18.05 23.24
C LEU A 58 -0.88 18.87 24.54
N GLU A 59 0.19 19.61 24.82
CA GLU A 59 0.30 20.43 26.03
C GLU A 59 -0.83 21.47 26.14
N LYS A 60 -1.14 22.14 25.03
CA LYS A 60 -2.22 23.10 24.93
C LYS A 60 -3.60 22.47 25.06
N ALA A 61 -3.78 21.29 24.46
CA ALA A 61 -5.01 20.52 24.54
C ALA A 61 -5.29 20.06 25.99
N HIS A 62 -4.28 19.54 26.69
CA HIS A 62 -4.39 19.18 28.10
C HIS A 62 -4.71 20.41 28.99
N HIS A 63 -3.99 21.50 28.80
CA HIS A 63 -4.27 22.75 29.52
C HIS A 63 -5.72 23.20 29.31
N ALA A 64 -6.23 23.16 28.10
CA ALA A 64 -7.62 23.50 27.80
C ALA A 64 -8.62 22.57 28.52
N LEU A 65 -8.34 21.27 28.61
CA LEU A 65 -9.16 20.33 29.37
C LEU A 65 -9.11 20.58 30.88
N GLU A 66 -7.95 20.94 31.43
CA GLU A 66 -7.81 21.30 32.85
C GLU A 66 -8.62 22.56 33.20
N GLU A 67 -8.56 23.59 32.37
CA GLU A 67 -9.34 24.83 32.56
C GLU A 67 -10.85 24.55 32.43
N ALA A 68 -11.27 23.72 31.47
CA ALA A 68 -12.65 23.29 31.38
C ALA A 68 -13.10 22.53 32.63
N TYR A 69 -12.28 21.64 33.16
CA TYR A 69 -12.55 20.85 34.36
C TYR A 69 -12.65 21.72 35.61
N ALA A 70 -11.79 22.72 35.74
CA ALA A 70 -11.77 23.67 36.88
C ALA A 70 -13.08 24.46 37.01
N LEU A 71 -13.83 24.66 35.93
CA LEU A 71 -15.15 25.24 35.94
C LEU A 71 -16.24 24.31 36.51
N GLY A 72 -15.89 23.04 36.80
CA GLY A 72 -16.72 22.05 37.48
C GLY A 72 -17.76 21.35 36.60
N GLY A 73 -18.29 20.24 37.09
CA GLY A 73 -19.40 19.51 36.45
C GLY A 73 -19.06 18.66 35.22
N LEU A 74 -17.78 18.42 34.93
CA LEU A 74 -17.31 17.62 33.79
C LEU A 74 -16.84 16.21 34.18
N GLU A 75 -16.87 15.83 35.46
CA GLU A 75 -16.38 14.53 35.93
C GLU A 75 -16.99 13.32 35.20
N TYR A 76 -18.29 13.40 34.84
CA TYR A 76 -19.02 12.37 34.10
C TYR A 76 -19.54 12.89 32.75
N ASP A 77 -18.96 13.96 32.22
CA ASP A 77 -19.30 14.50 30.93
C ASP A 77 -18.71 13.59 29.82
N PRO A 78 -19.54 13.01 28.90
CA PRO A 78 -19.02 12.09 27.89
C PRO A 78 -18.07 12.74 26.89
N LEU A 79 -18.24 14.03 26.56
CA LEU A 79 -17.38 14.73 25.63
C LEU A 79 -16.00 15.00 26.24
N TYR A 80 -15.98 15.57 27.46
CA TYR A 80 -14.73 15.79 28.19
C TYR A 80 -13.92 14.51 28.31
N ARG A 81 -14.56 13.40 28.72
CA ARG A 81 -13.90 12.11 28.91
C ARG A 81 -13.39 11.51 27.60
N SER A 82 -14.12 11.65 26.50
CA SER A 82 -13.66 11.15 25.20
C SER A 82 -12.53 12.00 24.61
N LEU A 83 -12.52 13.30 24.81
CA LEU A 83 -11.37 14.16 24.48
C LEU A 83 -10.13 13.78 25.29
N LEU A 84 -10.28 13.59 26.61
CA LEU A 84 -9.16 13.12 27.44
C LEU A 84 -8.66 11.75 27.00
N ALA A 85 -9.57 10.83 26.65
CA ALA A 85 -9.21 9.50 26.14
C ALA A 85 -8.42 9.59 24.82
N GLU A 86 -8.81 10.47 23.91
CA GLU A 86 -8.09 10.72 22.65
C GLU A 86 -6.67 11.21 22.91
N LEU A 87 -6.50 12.22 23.78
CA LEU A 87 -5.17 12.75 24.10
C LEU A 87 -4.27 11.68 24.76
N LEU A 88 -4.80 10.92 25.73
CA LEU A 88 -4.04 9.82 26.34
C LEU A 88 -3.66 8.72 25.33
N ALA A 89 -4.55 8.40 24.40
CA ALA A 89 -4.26 7.43 23.35
C ALA A 89 -3.18 7.96 22.39
N LEU A 90 -3.23 9.25 22.03
CA LEU A 90 -2.22 9.92 21.20
C LEU A 90 -0.84 9.94 21.90
N GLU A 91 -0.79 10.05 23.23
CA GLU A 91 0.43 9.92 24.05
C GLU A 91 0.95 8.48 24.14
N GLY A 92 0.26 7.50 23.54
CA GLY A 92 0.62 6.10 23.65
C GLY A 92 0.30 5.46 24.99
N ARG A 93 -0.65 6.02 25.78
CA ARG A 93 -1.09 5.41 27.03
C ARG A 93 -1.79 4.06 26.77
N PRO A 94 -1.60 3.09 27.66
CA PRO A 94 -2.17 1.77 27.46
C PRO A 94 -3.71 1.76 27.55
N GLU A 95 -4.34 0.81 26.89
CA GLU A 95 -5.81 0.66 26.83
C GLU A 95 -6.49 0.71 28.21
N ARG A 96 -5.87 0.14 29.25
CA ARG A 96 -6.39 0.11 30.62
C ARG A 96 -6.57 1.53 31.23
N GLU A 97 -5.90 2.54 30.70
CA GLU A 97 -6.04 3.93 31.13
C GLU A 97 -7.04 4.70 30.27
N VAL A 98 -7.14 4.35 28.98
CA VAL A 98 -7.97 5.02 27.98
C VAL A 98 -9.41 4.52 27.97
N LEU A 99 -9.63 3.22 27.87
CA LEU A 99 -10.97 2.64 27.70
C LEU A 99 -11.95 2.90 28.87
N PRO A 100 -11.52 2.96 30.16
CA PRO A 100 -12.41 3.31 31.26
C PRO A 100 -12.98 4.73 31.19
N LEU A 101 -12.41 5.59 30.34
CA LEU A 101 -12.93 6.95 30.12
C LEU A 101 -14.15 6.95 29.19
N PHE A 102 -14.37 5.91 28.39
CA PHE A 102 -15.49 5.86 27.48
C PHE A 102 -16.81 5.74 28.24
N LEU A 103 -17.69 6.72 28.02
CA LEU A 103 -19.06 6.66 28.48
C LEU A 103 -20.00 6.39 27.29
N PRO A 104 -21.06 5.60 27.49
CA PRO A 104 -22.05 5.38 26.44
C PRO A 104 -22.66 6.71 26.00
N SER A 105 -22.60 7.02 24.73
CA SER A 105 -23.17 8.22 24.14
C SER A 105 -23.67 7.94 22.72
N ARG A 106 -24.75 8.64 22.36
CA ARG A 106 -25.24 8.72 20.97
C ARG A 106 -24.88 10.07 20.32
N ASP A 107 -24.17 10.92 21.05
CA ASP A 107 -23.68 12.18 20.51
C ASP A 107 -22.58 11.89 19.47
N PRO A 108 -22.76 12.29 18.21
CA PRO A 108 -21.77 12.04 17.15
C PRO A 108 -20.40 12.64 17.45
N ARG A 109 -20.33 13.76 18.17
CA ARG A 109 -19.06 14.41 18.56
C ARG A 109 -18.28 13.55 19.56
N VAL A 110 -18.98 13.00 20.56
CA VAL A 110 -18.39 12.05 21.52
C VAL A 110 -17.89 10.80 20.80
N ARG A 111 -18.68 10.26 19.89
CA ARG A 111 -18.33 9.07 19.11
C ARG A 111 -17.11 9.30 18.21
N TYR A 112 -16.97 10.49 17.64
CA TYR A 112 -15.79 10.85 16.84
C TYR A 112 -14.51 10.80 17.68
N HIS A 113 -14.48 11.40 18.87
CA HIS A 113 -13.32 11.37 19.75
C HIS A 113 -13.01 9.98 20.30
N GLN A 114 -14.05 9.16 20.55
CA GLN A 114 -13.87 7.75 20.88
C GLN A 114 -13.24 6.97 19.70
N ALA A 115 -13.66 7.26 18.46
CA ALA A 115 -13.07 6.66 17.27
C ALA A 115 -11.59 7.04 17.08
N GLN A 116 -11.23 8.30 17.34
CA GLN A 116 -9.83 8.76 17.32
C GLN A 116 -9.00 8.00 18.37
N ALA A 117 -9.48 7.90 19.60
CA ALA A 117 -8.78 7.14 20.65
C ALA A 117 -8.61 5.66 20.27
N LEU A 118 -9.64 5.02 19.74
CA LEU A 118 -9.59 3.64 19.28
C LEU A 118 -8.62 3.45 18.10
N PHE A 119 -8.55 4.41 17.19
CA PHE A 119 -7.58 4.41 16.09
C PHE A 119 -6.14 4.43 16.60
N TYR A 120 -5.81 5.29 17.57
CA TYR A 120 -4.47 5.35 18.17
C TYR A 120 -4.14 4.06 18.96
N LEU A 121 -5.14 3.42 19.57
CA LEU A 121 -4.99 2.12 20.24
C LEU A 121 -4.88 0.93 19.25
N GLY A 122 -5.05 1.15 17.95
CA GLY A 122 -5.03 0.09 16.93
C GLY A 122 -6.30 -0.75 16.86
N ARG A 123 -7.39 -0.34 17.54
CA ARG A 123 -8.70 -1.04 17.53
C ARG A 123 -9.55 -0.56 16.35
N LEU A 124 -9.11 -0.92 15.15
CA LEU A 124 -9.55 -0.31 13.90
C LEU A 124 -11.03 -0.56 13.57
N GLU A 125 -11.52 -1.78 13.75
CA GLU A 125 -12.94 -2.12 13.48
C GLU A 125 -13.87 -1.39 14.42
N GLU A 126 -13.52 -1.29 15.69
CA GLU A 126 -14.32 -0.57 16.68
C GLU A 126 -14.30 0.95 16.45
N ALA A 127 -13.17 1.47 15.97
CA ALA A 127 -13.07 2.86 15.54
C ALA A 127 -14.00 3.15 14.35
N LEU A 128 -14.05 2.24 13.38
CA LEU A 128 -14.93 2.34 12.22
C LEU A 128 -16.42 2.33 12.63
N GLU A 129 -16.81 1.39 13.52
CA GLU A 129 -18.17 1.30 14.08
C GLU A 129 -18.56 2.59 14.84
N ALA A 130 -17.59 3.20 15.55
CA ALA A 130 -17.85 4.44 16.26
C ALA A 130 -18.23 5.60 15.34
N LEU A 131 -17.74 5.63 14.10
CA LEU A 131 -18.02 6.68 13.11
C LEU A 131 -19.37 6.58 12.42
N GLU A 132 -20.11 5.49 12.59
CA GLU A 132 -21.43 5.29 11.93
C GLU A 132 -22.55 6.19 12.51
N ALA A 133 -22.31 6.87 13.63
CA ALA A 133 -23.32 7.62 14.37
C ALA A 133 -23.79 8.93 13.70
N GLY A 134 -23.19 9.31 12.55
CA GLY A 134 -23.42 10.61 11.91
C GLY A 134 -22.65 11.74 12.63
N LEU A 135 -22.39 12.87 11.97
CA LEU A 135 -21.44 13.88 12.48
C LEU A 135 -21.93 15.31 12.34
N PRO A 136 -21.52 16.19 13.29
CA PRO A 136 -21.75 17.61 13.13
C PRO A 136 -20.99 18.13 11.90
N PRO A 137 -21.51 19.17 11.22
CA PRO A 137 -20.90 19.67 9.99
C PRO A 137 -19.43 20.03 10.08
N HIS A 138 -18.97 20.59 11.21
CA HIS A 138 -17.57 20.97 11.42
C HIS A 138 -16.60 19.80 11.65
N LEU A 139 -17.11 18.58 11.89
CA LEU A 139 -16.32 17.36 12.04
C LEU A 139 -16.53 16.39 10.86
N ALA A 140 -17.48 16.65 9.98
CA ALA A 140 -17.90 15.67 8.97
C ALA A 140 -16.75 15.28 8.03
N TRP A 141 -16.01 16.23 7.48
CA TRP A 141 -14.88 15.95 6.61
C TRP A 141 -13.73 15.25 7.34
N ARG A 142 -13.47 15.61 8.61
CA ARG A 142 -12.43 14.98 9.44
C ARG A 142 -12.76 13.55 9.76
N ALA A 143 -14.03 13.24 9.96
CA ALA A 143 -14.45 11.87 10.22
C ALA A 143 -14.41 10.99 8.97
N GLU A 144 -14.71 11.53 7.82
CA GLU A 144 -14.47 10.81 6.56
C GLU A 144 -12.96 10.61 6.34
N GLY A 145 -12.12 11.60 6.64
CA GLY A 145 -10.66 11.44 6.62
C GLY A 145 -10.16 10.40 7.61
N LEU A 146 -10.68 10.40 8.86
CA LEU A 146 -10.36 9.35 9.84
C LEU A 146 -10.81 7.97 9.36
N LYS A 147 -12.00 7.87 8.76
CA LYS A 147 -12.51 6.64 8.17
C LYS A 147 -11.59 6.16 7.05
N GLY A 148 -11.10 7.05 6.20
CA GLY A 148 -10.09 6.76 5.18
C GLY A 148 -8.84 6.13 5.80
N ARG A 149 -8.23 6.78 6.80
CA ARG A 149 -7.04 6.26 7.51
C ARG A 149 -7.26 4.91 8.18
N ILE A 150 -8.44 4.69 8.77
CA ILE A 150 -8.79 3.38 9.37
C ILE A 150 -8.84 2.30 8.28
N LEU A 151 -9.54 2.57 7.16
CA LEU A 151 -9.69 1.64 6.05
C LEU A 151 -8.37 1.35 5.35
N GLU A 152 -7.50 2.34 5.22
CA GLU A 152 -6.12 2.19 4.74
C GLU A 152 -5.35 1.19 5.60
N ARG A 153 -5.34 1.36 6.93
CA ARG A 153 -4.69 0.43 7.86
C ARG A 153 -5.29 -0.98 7.81
N LEU A 154 -6.55 -1.12 7.45
CA LEU A 154 -7.22 -2.40 7.22
C LEU A 154 -6.94 -3.01 5.84
N GLY A 155 -6.16 -2.34 4.99
CA GLY A 155 -5.87 -2.76 3.61
C GLY A 155 -7.07 -2.64 2.65
N ARG A 156 -8.12 -1.90 3.04
CA ARG A 156 -9.35 -1.69 2.26
C ARG A 156 -9.22 -0.44 1.39
N HIS A 157 -8.23 -0.43 0.49
CA HIS A 157 -7.77 0.77 -0.22
C HIS A 157 -8.88 1.45 -1.05
N GLY A 158 -9.69 0.71 -1.80
CA GLY A 158 -10.78 1.30 -2.58
C GLY A 158 -11.86 1.98 -1.72
N GLU A 159 -12.15 1.43 -0.54
CA GLU A 159 -13.08 2.03 0.41
C GLU A 159 -12.47 3.23 1.13
N ALA A 160 -11.16 3.19 1.39
CA ALA A 160 -10.41 4.31 1.95
C ALA A 160 -10.43 5.51 0.99
N ALA A 161 -10.16 5.28 -0.29
CA ALA A 161 -10.23 6.30 -1.34
C ALA A 161 -11.60 6.97 -1.39
N LEU A 162 -12.67 6.18 -1.38
CA LEU A 162 -14.04 6.72 -1.35
C LEU A 162 -14.36 7.53 -0.08
N ALA A 163 -13.78 7.17 1.06
CA ALA A 163 -13.94 7.93 2.29
C ALA A 163 -13.20 9.28 2.20
N TYR A 164 -11.98 9.28 1.69
CA TYR A 164 -11.23 10.52 1.46
C TYR A 164 -11.92 11.45 0.44
N GLU A 165 -12.45 10.93 -0.67
CA GLU A 165 -13.24 11.71 -1.63
C GLU A 165 -14.46 12.36 -0.98
N ARG A 166 -15.24 11.60 -0.17
CA ARG A 166 -16.38 12.18 0.59
C ARG A 166 -15.94 13.25 1.57
N GLY A 167 -14.78 13.06 2.23
CA GLY A 167 -14.17 14.09 3.06
C GLY A 167 -13.84 15.34 2.26
N ALA A 168 -13.24 15.17 1.08
CA ALA A 168 -12.90 16.27 0.18
C ALA A 168 -14.11 17.05 -0.36
N GLU A 169 -15.26 16.38 -0.57
CA GLU A 169 -16.51 17.07 -0.93
C GLU A 169 -17.00 18.03 0.18
N LEU A 170 -16.67 17.73 1.43
CA LEU A 170 -17.08 18.50 2.61
C LEU A 170 -16.04 19.52 3.07
N ALA A 171 -14.78 19.35 2.66
CA ALA A 171 -13.65 20.21 3.00
C ALA A 171 -13.45 21.33 1.98
N LEU A 172 -12.68 22.36 2.35
CA LEU A 172 -12.33 23.50 1.51
C LEU A 172 -10.80 23.73 1.54
N GLY A 173 -10.27 24.39 0.50
CA GLY A 173 -8.88 24.82 0.47
C GLY A 173 -7.88 23.65 0.60
N LEU A 174 -6.90 23.82 1.50
CA LEU A 174 -5.82 22.83 1.71
C LEU A 174 -6.31 21.50 2.25
N GLU A 175 -7.31 21.48 3.13
CA GLU A 175 -7.87 20.21 3.64
C GLU A 175 -8.50 19.38 2.52
N ARG A 176 -9.20 20.04 1.60
CA ARG A 176 -9.73 19.38 0.40
C ARG A 176 -8.58 18.82 -0.46
N TYR A 177 -7.55 19.62 -0.65
CA TYR A 177 -6.37 19.24 -1.43
C TYR A 177 -5.71 17.97 -0.88
N TRP A 178 -5.38 17.94 0.41
CA TRP A 178 -4.73 16.78 1.04
C TRP A 178 -5.61 15.52 1.03
N LEU A 179 -6.91 15.66 1.30
CA LEU A 179 -7.83 14.52 1.20
C LEU A 179 -7.91 13.94 -0.22
N LEU A 180 -7.77 14.76 -1.26
CA LEU A 180 -7.71 14.30 -2.64
C LEU A 180 -6.38 13.63 -2.99
N LEU A 181 -5.27 14.08 -2.42
CA LEU A 181 -3.97 13.37 -2.53
C LEU A 181 -4.04 12.00 -1.85
N ASP A 182 -4.60 11.92 -0.64
CA ASP A 182 -4.81 10.66 0.07
C ASP A 182 -5.73 9.71 -0.73
N ALA A 183 -6.81 10.24 -1.30
CA ALA A 183 -7.70 9.47 -2.18
C ALA A 183 -6.96 8.92 -3.39
N ALA A 184 -6.14 9.75 -4.04
CA ALA A 184 -5.35 9.34 -5.19
C ALA A 184 -4.34 8.25 -4.84
N ALA A 185 -3.64 8.38 -3.70
CA ALA A 185 -2.72 7.37 -3.20
C ALA A 185 -3.45 6.03 -2.98
N MET A 186 -4.63 6.06 -2.37
CA MET A 186 -5.44 4.85 -2.13
C MET A 186 -6.00 4.24 -3.42
N TRP A 187 -6.36 5.05 -4.42
CA TRP A 187 -6.74 4.53 -5.75
C TRP A 187 -5.57 3.86 -6.45
N LEU A 188 -4.34 4.35 -6.28
CA LEU A 188 -3.13 3.70 -6.82
C LEU A 188 -2.90 2.34 -6.15
N GLU A 189 -3.03 2.24 -4.82
CA GLU A 189 -2.93 0.97 -4.11
C GLU A 189 -4.06 -0.03 -4.49
N ALA A 190 -5.22 0.49 -4.91
CA ALA A 190 -6.32 -0.31 -5.43
C ALA A 190 -6.17 -0.69 -6.92
N GLY A 191 -5.12 -0.23 -7.61
CA GLY A 191 -4.91 -0.47 -9.04
C GLY A 191 -5.78 0.40 -9.98
N GLU A 192 -6.43 1.44 -9.47
CA GLU A 192 -7.41 2.28 -10.17
C GLU A 192 -6.76 3.61 -10.66
N GLY A 193 -5.82 3.49 -11.61
CA GLY A 193 -5.01 4.62 -12.09
C GLY A 193 -5.82 5.79 -12.67
N GLU A 194 -6.93 5.52 -13.38
CA GLU A 194 -7.78 6.59 -13.94
C GLU A 194 -8.47 7.40 -12.83
N ARG A 195 -8.92 6.74 -11.76
CA ARG A 195 -9.52 7.42 -10.60
C ARG A 195 -8.48 8.26 -9.85
N ALA A 196 -7.26 7.73 -9.71
CA ALA A 196 -6.16 8.50 -9.13
C ALA A 196 -5.88 9.79 -9.92
N LEU A 197 -5.82 9.72 -11.25
CA LEU A 197 -5.64 10.91 -12.10
C LEU A 197 -6.77 11.93 -11.93
N LEU A 198 -8.02 11.47 -11.79
CA LEU A 198 -9.15 12.36 -11.57
C LEU A 198 -9.04 13.10 -10.23
N ALA A 199 -8.75 12.38 -9.15
CA ALA A 199 -8.56 12.96 -7.82
C ALA A 199 -7.39 13.97 -7.79
N LEU A 200 -6.27 13.68 -8.46
CA LEU A 200 -5.11 14.58 -8.55
C LEU A 200 -5.41 15.86 -9.35
N LYS A 201 -6.22 15.76 -10.39
CA LYS A 201 -6.70 16.93 -11.14
C LYS A 201 -7.63 17.80 -10.31
N GLU A 202 -8.50 17.20 -9.51
CA GLU A 202 -9.36 17.93 -8.58
C GLU A 202 -8.56 18.57 -7.44
N ALA A 203 -7.48 17.91 -6.97
CA ALA A 203 -6.57 18.46 -5.97
C ALA A 203 -5.91 19.76 -6.51
N GLU A 204 -5.35 19.74 -7.71
CA GLU A 204 -4.75 20.91 -8.34
C GLU A 204 -5.74 22.08 -8.43
N ALA A 205 -7.01 21.80 -8.71
CA ALA A 205 -8.06 22.81 -8.80
C ALA A 205 -8.54 23.34 -7.43
N ALA A 206 -8.23 22.66 -6.34
CA ALA A 206 -8.67 23.02 -4.98
C ALA A 206 -7.85 24.15 -4.34
N VAL A 207 -6.62 24.37 -4.81
CA VAL A 207 -5.68 25.38 -4.31
C VAL A 207 -5.28 26.35 -5.41
N GLY A 208 -4.99 27.61 -5.03
CA GLY A 208 -4.53 28.62 -5.98
C GLY A 208 -3.02 28.60 -6.22
N GLU A 209 -2.26 28.33 -5.18
CA GLU A 209 -0.79 28.21 -5.17
C GLU A 209 -0.43 27.04 -4.28
N GLU A 210 0.36 26.09 -4.82
CA GLU A 210 0.80 24.91 -4.09
C GLU A 210 2.14 25.20 -3.41
N ASP A 211 2.32 24.65 -2.21
CA ASP A 211 3.64 24.55 -1.60
C ASP A 211 4.52 23.60 -2.42
N PRO A 212 5.83 23.83 -2.59
CA PRO A 212 6.70 22.98 -3.38
C PRO A 212 6.73 21.50 -2.94
N GLU A 213 6.60 21.22 -1.63
CA GLU A 213 6.57 19.86 -1.09
C GLU A 213 5.26 19.15 -1.46
N ASP A 214 4.13 19.84 -1.31
CA ASP A 214 2.81 19.34 -1.70
C ASP A 214 2.73 19.11 -3.21
N ALA A 215 3.25 20.04 -4.02
CA ALA A 215 3.33 19.92 -5.47
C ALA A 215 4.22 18.74 -5.89
N ALA A 216 5.36 18.50 -5.20
CA ALA A 216 6.22 17.34 -5.43
C ALA A 216 5.47 16.03 -5.18
N THR A 217 4.72 15.96 -4.08
CA THR A 217 3.88 14.79 -3.75
C THR A 217 2.82 14.55 -4.83
N ARG A 218 2.15 15.57 -5.29
CA ARG A 218 1.15 15.46 -6.37
C ARG A 218 1.78 14.96 -7.68
N HIS A 219 2.92 15.50 -8.08
CA HIS A 219 3.64 15.06 -9.28
C HIS A 219 4.16 13.62 -9.13
N TYR A 220 4.62 13.22 -7.95
CA TYR A 220 4.98 11.83 -7.65
C TYR A 220 3.79 10.87 -7.85
N LEU A 221 2.62 11.21 -7.31
CA LEU A 221 1.40 10.41 -7.47
C LEU A 221 0.92 10.37 -8.93
N LEU A 222 1.02 11.49 -9.68
CA LEU A 222 0.74 11.53 -11.13
C LEU A 222 1.66 10.57 -11.90
N ALA A 223 2.95 10.55 -11.59
CA ALA A 223 3.90 9.64 -12.21
C ALA A 223 3.54 8.18 -11.97
N ARG A 224 3.19 7.81 -10.72
CA ARG A 224 2.72 6.46 -10.37
C ARG A 224 1.45 6.09 -11.13
N ALA A 225 0.50 7.00 -11.25
CA ALA A 225 -0.73 6.77 -11.99
C ALA A 225 -0.45 6.52 -13.49
N HIS A 226 0.44 7.29 -14.08
CA HIS A 226 0.85 7.09 -15.47
C HIS A 226 1.60 5.77 -15.68
N LEU A 227 2.45 5.34 -14.74
CA LEU A 227 3.09 4.01 -14.80
C LEU A 227 2.05 2.88 -14.78
N LEU A 228 1.10 2.97 -13.86
CA LEU A 228 0.02 1.99 -13.73
C LEU A 228 -0.83 1.87 -15.01
N LEU A 229 -1.01 2.98 -15.72
CA LEU A 229 -1.74 3.04 -16.98
C LEU A 229 -0.87 2.73 -18.22
N GLY A 230 0.39 2.34 -18.05
CA GLY A 230 1.29 2.01 -19.16
C GLY A 230 1.77 3.22 -19.96
N ASN A 231 1.85 4.39 -19.35
CA ASN A 231 2.29 5.65 -19.98
C ASN A 231 3.65 6.12 -19.41
N PRO A 232 4.75 5.35 -19.57
CA PRO A 232 6.03 5.65 -18.91
C PRO A 232 6.66 6.97 -19.34
N GLY A 233 6.36 7.48 -20.54
CA GLY A 233 6.83 8.78 -21.01
C GLY A 233 6.24 9.93 -20.20
N LEU A 234 4.93 9.91 -19.94
CA LEU A 234 4.26 10.89 -19.08
C LEU A 234 4.70 10.74 -17.62
N ALA A 235 4.86 9.52 -17.16
CA ALA A 235 5.40 9.25 -15.82
C ALA A 235 6.77 9.91 -15.63
N LEU A 236 7.66 9.77 -16.61
CA LEU A 236 9.00 10.37 -16.57
C LEU A 236 8.95 11.91 -16.57
N GLU A 237 8.01 12.52 -17.28
CA GLU A 237 7.81 13.98 -17.26
C GLU A 237 7.37 14.44 -15.86
N GLU A 238 6.39 13.78 -15.28
CA GLU A 238 5.84 14.14 -13.96
C GLU A 238 6.86 13.92 -12.84
N ILE A 239 7.56 12.78 -12.84
CA ILE A 239 8.52 12.49 -11.79
C ILE A 239 9.72 13.45 -11.80
N ARG A 240 10.13 13.94 -12.95
CA ARG A 240 11.19 14.96 -13.06
C ARG A 240 10.76 16.32 -12.51
N LYS A 241 9.48 16.66 -12.60
CA LYS A 241 8.93 17.85 -11.92
C LYS A 241 8.99 17.65 -10.40
N ALA A 242 8.60 16.48 -9.90
CA ALA A 242 8.72 16.17 -8.47
C ALA A 242 10.16 16.28 -7.98
N LEU A 243 11.14 15.70 -8.69
CA LEU A 243 12.55 15.80 -8.36
C LEU A 243 13.07 17.25 -8.32
N ALA A 244 12.63 18.08 -9.25
CA ALA A 244 13.03 19.50 -9.27
C ALA A 244 12.46 20.27 -8.06
N LEU A 245 11.22 19.99 -7.66
CA LEU A 245 10.57 20.58 -6.49
C LEU A 245 11.20 20.10 -5.18
N GLU A 246 11.61 18.83 -5.10
CA GLU A 246 12.36 18.29 -3.95
C GLU A 246 13.73 18.97 -3.79
N GLU A 247 14.42 19.30 -4.89
CA GLU A 247 15.67 20.07 -4.82
C GLU A 247 15.43 21.50 -4.33
N GLU A 248 14.30 22.11 -4.68
CA GLU A 248 13.92 23.46 -4.25
C GLU A 248 13.55 23.48 -2.75
N SER A 249 12.72 22.53 -2.30
CA SER A 249 12.28 22.43 -0.89
C SER A 249 13.36 21.87 0.04
N GLY A 250 14.32 21.12 -0.51
CA GLY A 250 15.33 20.38 0.25
C GLY A 250 14.83 19.08 0.88
N HIS A 251 13.55 18.74 0.68
CA HIS A 251 12.96 17.48 1.13
C HIS A 251 13.12 16.41 0.05
N LYS A 252 13.88 15.34 0.33
CA LYS A 252 14.26 14.32 -0.65
C LYS A 252 13.76 12.95 -0.23
N ALA A 253 12.70 12.47 -0.88
CA ALA A 253 12.17 11.13 -0.68
C ALA A 253 12.92 10.09 -1.55
N TYR A 254 13.06 8.86 -1.07
CA TYR A 254 13.62 7.76 -1.86
C TYR A 254 12.67 7.29 -2.98
N GLY A 255 11.37 7.45 -2.77
CA GLY A 255 10.33 7.00 -3.70
C GLY A 255 10.40 7.71 -5.05
N THR A 256 10.81 8.98 -5.09
CA THR A 256 10.86 9.77 -6.30
C THR A 256 11.88 9.23 -7.32
N PRO A 257 13.17 9.04 -7.00
CA PRO A 257 14.08 8.39 -7.93
C PRO A 257 13.77 6.90 -8.15
N LEU A 258 13.08 6.21 -7.23
CA LEU A 258 12.61 4.85 -7.46
C LEU A 258 11.60 4.80 -8.61
N VAL A 259 10.59 5.67 -8.59
CA VAL A 259 9.57 5.77 -9.65
C VAL A 259 10.20 6.25 -10.98
N GLU A 260 11.20 7.14 -10.95
CA GLU A 260 11.96 7.50 -12.16
C GLU A 260 12.63 6.26 -12.77
N GLY A 261 13.28 5.45 -11.95
CA GLY A 261 13.90 4.19 -12.38
C GLY A 261 12.90 3.24 -13.03
N GLN A 262 11.74 3.05 -12.43
CA GLN A 262 10.66 2.22 -12.98
C GLN A 262 10.16 2.74 -14.34
N ALA A 263 9.97 4.06 -14.48
CA ALA A 263 9.58 4.67 -15.74
C ALA A 263 10.64 4.46 -16.84
N LEU A 264 11.91 4.61 -16.48
CA LEU A 264 13.04 4.42 -17.41
C LEU A 264 13.17 2.95 -17.84
N LEU A 265 12.91 1.98 -16.94
CA LEU A 265 12.87 0.55 -17.30
C LEU A 265 11.78 0.26 -18.33
N GLN A 266 10.57 0.75 -18.12
CA GLN A 266 9.48 0.57 -19.08
C GLN A 266 9.77 1.21 -20.45
N LEU A 267 10.64 2.23 -20.48
CA LEU A 267 11.15 2.86 -21.71
C LEU A 267 12.36 2.11 -22.30
N GLY A 268 12.83 1.04 -21.69
CA GLY A 268 14.02 0.29 -22.12
C GLY A 268 15.36 1.00 -21.85
N ARG A 269 15.37 2.01 -20.97
CA ARG A 269 16.55 2.83 -20.64
C ARG A 269 17.24 2.32 -19.39
N TYR A 270 17.73 1.07 -19.45
CA TYR A 270 18.24 0.32 -18.30
C TYR A 270 19.34 1.05 -17.50
N GLU A 271 20.36 1.55 -18.16
CA GLU A 271 21.51 2.18 -17.47
C GLU A 271 21.09 3.44 -16.68
N GLU A 272 20.15 4.20 -17.25
CA GLU A 272 19.61 5.37 -16.58
C GLU A 272 18.70 4.97 -15.41
N ALA A 273 17.90 3.92 -15.58
CA ALA A 273 17.07 3.36 -14.51
C ALA A 273 17.93 2.91 -13.31
N MET A 274 19.03 2.19 -13.57
CA MET A 274 19.96 1.76 -12.52
C MET A 274 20.64 2.94 -11.83
N ALA A 275 20.88 4.07 -12.52
CA ALA A 275 21.39 5.29 -11.90
C ALA A 275 20.35 5.90 -10.95
N SER A 276 19.07 5.97 -11.35
CA SER A 276 17.97 6.45 -10.50
C SER A 276 17.74 5.52 -9.29
N PHE A 277 17.82 4.20 -9.46
CA PHE A 277 17.74 3.26 -8.33
C PHE A 277 18.91 3.40 -7.34
N ARG A 278 20.13 3.66 -7.79
CA ARG A 278 21.26 3.96 -6.89
C ARG A 278 21.01 5.24 -6.10
N GLU A 279 20.41 6.25 -6.72
CA GLU A 279 19.97 7.47 -6.01
C GLU A 279 18.89 7.16 -4.97
N ALA A 280 17.88 6.36 -5.34
CA ALA A 280 16.86 5.88 -4.41
C ALA A 280 17.48 5.15 -3.22
N LEU A 281 18.42 4.23 -3.48
CA LEU A 281 19.12 3.47 -2.44
C LEU A 281 19.95 4.38 -1.51
N ALA A 282 20.53 5.47 -2.03
CA ALA A 282 21.28 6.44 -1.25
C ALA A 282 20.39 7.28 -0.33
N ARG A 283 19.13 7.52 -0.72
CA ARG A 283 18.14 8.26 0.07
C ARG A 283 17.37 7.37 1.06
N ALA A 284 17.23 6.07 0.76
CA ALA A 284 16.43 5.11 1.52
C ALA A 284 16.99 4.86 2.93
N ASP A 285 16.11 4.82 3.91
CA ASP A 285 16.41 4.36 5.26
C ASP A 285 16.52 2.83 5.34
N ALA A 286 16.78 2.29 6.54
CA ALA A 286 16.96 0.85 6.72
C ALA A 286 15.71 0.02 6.37
N GLY A 287 14.51 0.58 6.58
CA GLY A 287 13.25 -0.11 6.25
C GLY A 287 12.91 -0.08 4.76
N GLU A 288 13.38 0.93 4.06
CA GLU A 288 13.09 1.21 2.65
C GLU A 288 14.09 0.54 1.70
N ARG A 289 15.35 0.40 2.12
CA ARG A 289 16.43 -0.21 1.32
C ARG A 289 16.08 -1.56 0.68
N PRO A 290 15.40 -2.49 1.39
CA PRO A 290 15.04 -3.79 0.81
C PRO A 290 14.16 -3.68 -0.44
N HIS A 291 13.24 -2.72 -0.48
CA HIS A 291 12.40 -2.48 -1.67
C HIS A 291 13.23 -2.05 -2.88
N VAL A 292 14.16 -1.11 -2.67
CA VAL A 292 15.02 -0.63 -3.76
C VAL A 292 15.94 -1.74 -4.27
N LEU A 293 16.54 -2.53 -3.36
CA LEU A 293 17.38 -3.67 -3.74
C LEU A 293 16.61 -4.72 -4.53
N HIS A 294 15.34 -4.96 -4.19
CA HIS A 294 14.50 -5.88 -4.93
C HIS A 294 14.24 -5.40 -6.36
N GLU A 295 13.84 -4.13 -6.53
CA GLU A 295 13.67 -3.52 -7.84
C GLU A 295 14.93 -3.59 -8.71
N MET A 296 16.10 -3.29 -8.12
CA MET A 296 17.40 -3.42 -8.81
C MET A 296 17.69 -4.86 -9.23
N GLY A 297 17.41 -5.82 -8.35
CA GLY A 297 17.58 -7.24 -8.62
C GLY A 297 16.69 -7.71 -9.77
N VAL A 298 15.40 -7.40 -9.72
CA VAL A 298 14.42 -7.74 -10.76
C VAL A 298 14.78 -7.07 -12.09
N ALA A 299 15.13 -5.78 -12.07
CA ALA A 299 15.54 -5.05 -13.26
C ALA A 299 16.77 -5.70 -13.94
N ALA A 300 17.75 -6.12 -13.17
CA ALA A 300 18.94 -6.81 -13.66
C ALA A 300 18.58 -8.22 -14.22
N MET A 301 17.64 -8.93 -13.58
CA MET A 301 17.12 -10.21 -14.10
C MET A 301 16.48 -10.06 -15.49
N ASP A 302 15.63 -9.04 -15.66
CA ASP A 302 14.93 -8.78 -16.93
C ASP A 302 15.89 -8.41 -18.06
N GLN A 303 17.02 -7.80 -17.75
CA GLN A 303 18.08 -7.51 -18.71
C GLN A 303 19.04 -8.69 -18.96
N GLY A 304 18.88 -9.79 -18.22
CA GLY A 304 19.82 -10.93 -18.27
C GLY A 304 21.17 -10.65 -17.62
N ALA A 305 21.28 -9.57 -16.84
CA ALA A 305 22.49 -9.22 -16.08
C ALA A 305 22.54 -10.00 -14.76
N TYR A 306 22.54 -11.33 -14.84
CA TYR A 306 22.40 -12.24 -13.69
C TYR A 306 23.46 -12.05 -12.60
N PRO A 307 24.73 -11.74 -12.89
CA PRO A 307 25.70 -11.44 -11.83
C PRO A 307 25.36 -10.16 -11.04
N GLU A 308 24.84 -9.11 -11.70
CA GLU A 308 24.38 -7.89 -11.06
C GLU A 308 23.10 -8.13 -10.24
N ALA A 309 22.15 -8.90 -10.78
CA ALA A 309 20.97 -9.34 -10.05
C ALA A 309 21.34 -10.10 -8.77
N GLU A 310 22.28 -11.04 -8.86
CA GLU A 310 22.78 -11.79 -7.69
C GLU A 310 23.35 -10.85 -6.61
N GLU A 311 24.11 -9.83 -6.98
CA GLU A 311 24.69 -8.88 -6.01
C GLU A 311 23.60 -8.20 -5.20
N HIS A 312 22.57 -7.65 -5.86
CA HIS A 312 21.47 -6.94 -5.21
C HIS A 312 20.60 -7.89 -4.40
N LEU A 313 20.25 -9.06 -4.93
CA LEU A 313 19.42 -10.05 -4.25
C LEU A 313 20.13 -10.68 -3.05
N ARG A 314 21.45 -10.90 -3.11
CA ARG A 314 22.23 -11.33 -1.93
C ARG A 314 22.29 -10.26 -0.84
N ALA A 315 22.31 -8.98 -1.20
CA ALA A 315 22.21 -7.92 -0.22
C ALA A 315 20.82 -7.91 0.43
N LEU A 316 19.78 -8.04 -0.40
CA LEU A 316 18.37 -8.07 0.04
C LEU A 316 18.06 -9.22 1.01
N VAL A 317 18.49 -10.45 0.72
CA VAL A 317 18.16 -11.61 1.57
C VAL A 317 18.83 -11.60 2.95
N ARG A 318 19.70 -10.62 3.23
CA ARG A 318 20.27 -10.37 4.55
C ARG A 318 19.41 -9.46 5.42
N GLU A 319 18.43 -8.78 4.83
CA GLU A 319 17.53 -7.85 5.51
C GLU A 319 16.38 -8.64 6.13
N GLU A 320 16.53 -9.01 7.42
CA GLU A 320 15.49 -9.71 8.16
C GLU A 320 14.26 -8.80 8.34
N GLY A 321 13.08 -9.35 8.08
CA GLY A 321 11.80 -8.62 8.23
C GLY A 321 11.25 -8.05 6.93
N TYR A 322 11.92 -8.21 5.80
CA TYR A 322 11.35 -7.84 4.50
C TYR A 322 10.15 -8.74 4.14
N PRO A 323 8.95 -8.17 3.87
CA PRO A 323 7.73 -8.97 3.68
C PRO A 323 7.80 -9.97 2.52
N TYR A 324 8.57 -9.63 1.48
CA TYR A 324 8.73 -10.46 0.28
C TYR A 324 10.04 -11.25 0.25
N LEU A 325 10.60 -11.55 1.41
CA LEU A 325 11.87 -12.26 1.53
C LEU A 325 11.84 -13.64 0.85
N ALA A 326 10.70 -14.34 0.90
CA ALA A 326 10.52 -15.61 0.22
C ALA A 326 10.70 -15.49 -1.30
N GLN A 327 10.12 -14.46 -1.91
CA GLN A 327 10.26 -14.17 -3.33
C GLN A 327 11.69 -13.76 -3.67
N ALA A 328 12.33 -12.92 -2.85
CA ALA A 328 13.73 -12.55 -3.05
C ALA A 328 14.69 -13.75 -3.10
N TYR A 329 14.43 -14.79 -2.29
CA TYR A 329 15.17 -16.06 -2.39
C TYR A 329 14.88 -16.83 -3.68
N ALA A 330 13.65 -16.78 -4.19
CA ALA A 330 13.31 -17.41 -5.47
C ALA A 330 13.99 -16.70 -6.64
N ASP A 331 14.00 -15.37 -6.64
CA ASP A 331 14.67 -14.56 -7.66
C ASP A 331 16.20 -14.76 -7.62
N LEU A 332 16.77 -14.85 -6.42
CA LEU A 332 18.19 -15.21 -6.24
C LEU A 332 18.48 -16.62 -6.79
N ALA A 333 17.60 -17.57 -6.53
CA ALA A 333 17.75 -18.93 -7.04
C ALA A 333 17.71 -18.97 -8.58
N GLU A 334 16.81 -18.24 -9.19
CA GLU A 334 16.73 -18.10 -10.65
C GLU A 334 17.99 -17.42 -11.21
N ALA A 335 18.47 -16.33 -10.59
CA ALA A 335 19.71 -15.67 -11.01
C ALA A 335 20.93 -16.60 -10.96
N LEU A 336 21.02 -17.44 -9.93
CA LEU A 336 22.10 -18.42 -9.78
C LEU A 336 21.94 -19.57 -10.78
N TYR A 337 20.72 -20.06 -11.01
CA TYR A 337 20.42 -21.08 -12.02
C TYR A 337 20.84 -20.60 -13.42
N ARG A 338 20.47 -19.39 -13.81
CA ARG A 338 20.84 -18.78 -15.09
C ARG A 338 22.36 -18.62 -15.28
N GLN A 339 23.12 -18.59 -14.20
CA GLN A 339 24.57 -18.60 -14.21
C GLN A 339 25.17 -20.03 -14.23
N GLY A 340 24.34 -21.10 -14.23
CA GLY A 340 24.79 -22.48 -14.15
C GLY A 340 25.31 -22.91 -12.78
N ARG A 341 25.04 -22.12 -11.74
CA ARG A 341 25.51 -22.38 -10.36
C ARG A 341 24.47 -23.23 -9.61
N TYR A 342 24.23 -24.43 -10.13
CA TYR A 342 23.11 -25.28 -9.73
C TYR A 342 23.03 -25.60 -8.23
N GLN A 343 24.16 -25.87 -7.56
CA GLN A 343 24.15 -26.17 -6.11
C GLN A 343 23.71 -24.98 -5.26
N GLU A 344 24.14 -23.78 -5.63
CA GLU A 344 23.74 -22.54 -4.92
C GLU A 344 22.30 -22.17 -5.26
N ALA A 345 21.88 -22.36 -6.51
CA ALA A 345 20.49 -22.18 -6.94
C ALA A 345 19.54 -23.10 -6.17
N GLU A 346 19.90 -24.39 -6.03
CA GLU A 346 19.13 -25.36 -5.25
C GLU A 346 19.02 -24.97 -3.77
N ALA A 347 20.09 -24.47 -3.16
CA ALA A 347 20.07 -24.02 -1.77
C ALA A 347 19.14 -22.80 -1.60
N ALA A 348 19.24 -21.80 -2.49
CA ALA A 348 18.37 -20.62 -2.44
C ALA A 348 16.90 -20.98 -2.73
N ALA A 349 16.64 -21.89 -3.69
CA ALA A 349 15.28 -22.34 -4.00
C ALA A 349 14.63 -23.07 -2.81
N ARG A 350 15.38 -23.89 -2.08
CA ARG A 350 14.88 -24.55 -0.86
C ARG A 350 14.53 -23.52 0.23
N GLU A 351 15.32 -22.45 0.37
CA GLU A 351 14.99 -21.35 1.29
C GLU A 351 13.72 -20.62 0.85
N ALA A 352 13.52 -20.38 -0.45
CA ALA A 352 12.30 -19.81 -0.99
C ALA A 352 11.07 -20.66 -0.64
N VAL A 353 11.13 -21.96 -0.88
CA VAL A 353 10.07 -22.93 -0.55
C VAL A 353 9.78 -22.95 0.96
N ALA A 354 10.82 -23.02 1.78
CA ALA A 354 10.67 -23.05 3.25
C ALA A 354 10.01 -21.78 3.80
N ARG A 355 10.16 -20.64 3.13
CA ARG A 355 9.60 -19.33 3.50
C ARG A 355 8.24 -19.05 2.86
N GLY A 356 7.74 -19.91 1.96
CA GLY A 356 6.41 -19.81 1.38
C GLY A 356 6.34 -19.48 -0.11
N ALA A 357 7.44 -19.16 -0.80
CA ALA A 357 7.48 -19.02 -2.26
C ALA A 357 7.58 -20.39 -2.94
N VAL A 358 6.58 -21.26 -2.67
CA VAL A 358 6.62 -22.67 -3.07
C VAL A 358 6.67 -22.83 -4.59
N ALA A 359 5.78 -22.16 -5.32
CA ALA A 359 5.71 -22.30 -6.78
C ALA A 359 7.00 -21.90 -7.48
N ALA A 360 7.53 -20.72 -7.16
CA ALA A 360 8.76 -20.20 -7.77
C ALA A 360 9.99 -21.03 -7.38
N GLY A 361 10.12 -21.40 -6.10
CA GLY A 361 11.22 -22.23 -5.63
C GLY A 361 11.21 -23.64 -6.23
N GLU A 362 10.06 -24.30 -6.28
CA GLU A 362 9.90 -25.63 -6.88
C GLU A 362 10.16 -25.60 -8.40
N LEU A 363 9.82 -24.49 -9.09
CA LEU A 363 10.17 -24.30 -10.51
C LEU A 363 11.69 -24.33 -10.71
N VAL A 364 12.44 -23.58 -9.90
CA VAL A 364 13.91 -23.55 -10.02
C VAL A 364 14.53 -24.92 -9.69
N LEU A 365 14.02 -25.60 -8.64
CA LEU A 365 14.46 -26.97 -8.32
C LEU A 365 14.20 -27.92 -9.50
N GLY A 366 13.04 -27.79 -10.14
CA GLY A 366 12.70 -28.52 -11.35
C GLY A 366 13.67 -28.24 -12.50
N HIS A 367 13.99 -26.98 -12.76
CA HIS A 367 14.94 -26.59 -13.81
C HIS A 367 16.33 -27.16 -13.57
N VAL A 368 16.82 -27.09 -12.32
CA VAL A 368 18.13 -27.67 -11.96
C VAL A 368 18.14 -29.20 -12.19
N ALA A 369 17.10 -29.89 -11.71
CA ALA A 369 16.99 -31.35 -11.91
C ALA A 369 16.86 -31.73 -13.40
N TYR A 370 16.11 -30.95 -14.19
CA TYR A 370 15.93 -31.14 -15.61
C TYR A 370 17.26 -31.02 -16.36
N ASP A 371 18.04 -29.96 -16.11
CA ASP A 371 19.34 -29.74 -16.76
C ASP A 371 20.38 -30.80 -16.36
N LEU A 372 20.25 -31.37 -15.17
CA LEU A 372 21.06 -32.52 -14.72
C LEU A 372 20.53 -33.87 -15.23
N LEU A 373 19.50 -33.89 -16.09
CA LEU A 373 18.84 -35.06 -16.63
C LEU A 373 18.18 -35.99 -15.60
N HIS A 374 17.87 -35.44 -14.40
CA HIS A 374 17.10 -36.14 -13.38
C HIS A 374 15.58 -35.93 -13.65
N LEU A 375 15.09 -36.45 -14.79
CA LEU A 375 13.77 -36.11 -15.32
C LEU A 375 12.60 -36.49 -14.41
N GLU A 376 12.69 -37.59 -13.66
CA GLU A 376 11.66 -38.00 -12.70
C GLU A 376 11.60 -37.02 -11.52
N GLU A 377 12.74 -36.57 -10.99
CA GLU A 377 12.84 -35.58 -9.95
C GLU A 377 12.34 -34.20 -10.41
N ALA A 378 12.73 -33.78 -11.62
CA ALA A 378 12.25 -32.58 -12.27
C ALA A 378 10.72 -32.57 -12.39
N LEU A 379 10.13 -33.69 -12.84
CA LEU A 379 8.68 -33.84 -12.95
C LEU A 379 7.96 -33.68 -11.62
N GLU A 380 8.52 -34.19 -10.51
CA GLU A 380 7.93 -34.00 -9.17
C GLU A 380 7.95 -32.55 -8.74
N HIS A 381 9.05 -31.84 -8.96
CA HIS A 381 9.18 -30.43 -8.65
C HIS A 381 8.21 -29.57 -9.48
N TYR A 382 8.14 -29.79 -10.79
CA TYR A 382 7.21 -29.06 -11.66
C TYR A 382 5.74 -29.32 -11.33
N ARG A 383 5.37 -30.53 -10.92
CA ARG A 383 4.01 -30.83 -10.44
C ARG A 383 3.67 -30.03 -9.17
N LYS A 384 4.59 -29.98 -8.20
CA LYS A 384 4.40 -29.19 -6.97
C LYS A 384 4.29 -27.70 -7.27
N ALA A 385 5.13 -27.18 -8.18
CA ALA A 385 5.04 -25.81 -8.64
C ALA A 385 3.65 -25.50 -9.24
N ALA A 386 3.18 -26.35 -10.17
CA ALA A 386 1.89 -26.20 -10.81
C ALA A 386 0.68 -26.32 -9.86
N GLU A 387 0.82 -27.09 -8.78
CA GLU A 387 -0.23 -27.26 -7.76
C GLU A 387 -0.27 -26.12 -6.75
N SER A 388 0.86 -25.43 -6.57
CA SER A 388 1.02 -24.32 -5.60
C SER A 388 0.80 -22.96 -6.22
N ALA A 389 0.89 -22.83 -7.55
CA ALA A 389 0.72 -21.58 -8.28
C ALA A 389 -0.75 -21.27 -8.56
N GLU A 390 -1.08 -19.99 -8.61
CA GLU A 390 -2.38 -19.51 -9.06
C GLU A 390 -2.55 -19.76 -10.58
N GLU A 391 -3.70 -20.27 -10.98
CA GLU A 391 -4.00 -20.58 -12.39
C GLU A 391 -3.86 -19.31 -13.26
N GLY A 392 -3.07 -19.44 -14.33
CA GLY A 392 -2.76 -18.35 -15.24
C GLY A 392 -1.58 -17.46 -14.83
N SER A 393 -1.03 -17.65 -13.61
CA SER A 393 0.20 -16.96 -13.23
C SER A 393 1.39 -17.42 -14.08
N ARG A 394 2.47 -16.63 -14.11
CA ARG A 394 3.71 -16.97 -14.82
C ARG A 394 4.30 -18.31 -14.34
N GLU A 395 4.31 -18.53 -13.04
CA GLU A 395 4.79 -19.76 -12.41
C GLU A 395 3.91 -20.94 -12.78
N TRP A 396 2.59 -20.77 -12.80
CA TRP A 396 1.67 -21.83 -13.20
C TRP A 396 1.84 -22.21 -14.66
N VAL A 397 1.89 -21.22 -15.55
CA VAL A 397 2.10 -21.45 -16.98
C VAL A 397 3.42 -22.19 -17.21
N GLY A 398 4.53 -21.66 -16.69
CA GLY A 398 5.84 -22.29 -16.83
C GLY A 398 5.90 -23.70 -16.24
N ALA A 399 5.28 -23.93 -15.08
CA ALA A 399 5.24 -25.27 -14.48
C ALA A 399 4.43 -26.26 -15.31
N GLN A 400 3.27 -25.85 -15.86
CA GLN A 400 2.47 -26.73 -16.74
C GLN A 400 3.21 -27.09 -18.04
N GLU A 401 3.89 -26.13 -18.65
CA GLU A 401 4.73 -26.33 -19.82
C GLU A 401 5.81 -27.37 -19.54
N MET A 402 6.55 -27.17 -18.45
CA MET A 402 7.65 -28.04 -18.07
C MET A 402 7.19 -29.47 -17.67
N VAL A 403 6.00 -29.61 -17.06
CA VAL A 403 5.42 -30.93 -16.82
C VAL A 403 5.16 -31.65 -18.13
N VAL A 404 4.55 -30.99 -19.13
CA VAL A 404 4.24 -31.61 -20.42
C VAL A 404 5.52 -31.98 -21.20
N ASP A 405 6.50 -31.07 -21.21
CA ASP A 405 7.79 -31.34 -21.86
C ASP A 405 8.53 -32.50 -21.20
N THR A 406 8.66 -32.49 -19.87
CA THR A 406 9.34 -33.56 -19.13
C THR A 406 8.67 -34.91 -19.34
N LEU A 407 7.34 -34.96 -19.38
CA LEU A 407 6.60 -36.19 -19.72
C LEU A 407 6.84 -36.64 -21.15
N ALA A 408 7.03 -35.73 -22.10
CA ALA A 408 7.42 -36.09 -23.47
C ALA A 408 8.83 -36.69 -23.51
N GLN A 409 9.78 -36.09 -22.79
CA GLN A 409 11.15 -36.63 -22.67
C GLN A 409 11.19 -37.99 -21.98
N LEU A 410 10.28 -38.26 -21.04
CA LEU A 410 10.08 -39.57 -20.40
C LEU A 410 9.33 -40.59 -21.29
N GLY A 411 9.17 -40.32 -22.57
CA GLY A 411 8.56 -41.22 -23.53
C GLY A 411 7.04 -41.31 -23.45
N TYR A 412 6.37 -40.24 -23.13
CA TYR A 412 4.91 -40.12 -23.03
C TYR A 412 4.29 -41.06 -21.98
N ARG A 413 4.96 -41.23 -20.86
CA ARG A 413 4.62 -42.21 -19.81
C ARG A 413 3.22 -42.03 -19.22
N PHE A 414 2.69 -40.79 -19.19
CA PHE A 414 1.38 -40.42 -18.66
C PHE A 414 0.60 -39.57 -19.68
N PRO A 415 0.13 -40.16 -20.80
CA PRO A 415 -0.45 -39.38 -21.89
C PRO A 415 -1.77 -38.66 -21.49
N GLU A 416 -2.55 -39.19 -20.52
CA GLU A 416 -3.75 -38.54 -20.02
C GLU A 416 -3.43 -37.23 -19.26
N GLU A 417 -2.38 -37.28 -18.46
CA GLU A 417 -1.91 -36.06 -17.76
C GLU A 417 -1.39 -35.03 -18.73
N MET A 418 -0.61 -35.42 -19.72
CA MET A 418 -0.12 -34.54 -20.78
C MET A 418 -1.24 -33.82 -21.52
N VAL A 419 -2.27 -34.57 -21.92
CA VAL A 419 -3.44 -33.98 -22.60
C VAL A 419 -4.15 -32.97 -21.69
N ARG A 420 -4.42 -33.35 -20.46
CA ARG A 420 -5.11 -32.49 -19.52
C ARG A 420 -4.35 -31.19 -19.24
N ARG A 421 -3.06 -31.27 -18.89
CA ARG A 421 -2.22 -30.13 -18.57
C ARG A 421 -1.92 -29.26 -19.79
N GLY A 422 -1.61 -29.87 -20.92
CA GLY A 422 -1.37 -29.15 -22.17
C GLY A 422 -2.59 -28.38 -22.64
N GLN A 423 -3.79 -28.97 -22.56
CA GLN A 423 -5.03 -28.28 -22.91
C GLN A 423 -5.36 -27.13 -21.93
N ALA A 424 -4.96 -27.26 -20.68
CA ALA A 424 -5.17 -26.22 -19.70
C ALA A 424 -4.24 -25.00 -19.92
N VAL A 425 -2.99 -25.23 -20.36
CA VAL A 425 -2.00 -24.14 -20.50
C VAL A 425 -2.03 -23.47 -21.88
N LEU A 426 -2.37 -24.22 -22.96
CA LEU A 426 -2.37 -23.65 -24.32
C LEU A 426 -3.14 -22.34 -24.51
N PRO A 427 -4.30 -22.10 -23.86
CA PRO A 427 -5.00 -20.81 -23.98
C PRO A 427 -4.23 -19.60 -23.44
N TYR A 428 -3.24 -19.80 -22.59
CA TYR A 428 -2.41 -18.75 -21.99
C TYR A 428 -1.16 -18.42 -22.82
N LEU A 429 -0.86 -19.24 -23.86
CA LEU A 429 0.29 -19.06 -24.73
C LEU A 429 -0.08 -18.33 -26.02
N HIS A 430 0.80 -17.46 -26.47
CA HIS A 430 0.59 -16.80 -27.76
C HIS A 430 0.77 -17.81 -28.90
N PRO A 431 -0.14 -17.87 -29.90
CA PRO A 431 -0.06 -18.86 -31.00
C PRO A 431 1.21 -18.80 -31.86
N ALA A 432 1.91 -17.66 -31.85
CA ALA A 432 3.17 -17.47 -32.56
C ALA A 432 4.40 -17.90 -31.75
N ASP A 433 4.22 -18.33 -30.49
CA ASP A 433 5.29 -18.82 -29.64
C ASP A 433 5.75 -20.21 -30.10
N GLU A 434 7.06 -20.45 -30.14
CA GLU A 434 7.63 -21.77 -30.46
C GLU A 434 7.16 -22.84 -29.48
N TRP A 435 6.99 -22.47 -28.17
CA TRP A 435 6.46 -23.35 -27.14
C TRP A 435 5.01 -23.78 -27.40
N HIS A 436 4.17 -22.86 -27.88
CA HIS A 436 2.79 -23.20 -28.25
C HIS A 436 2.75 -24.33 -29.31
N ALA A 437 3.58 -24.23 -30.34
CA ALA A 437 3.67 -25.24 -31.37
C ALA A 437 4.20 -26.59 -30.84
N ALA A 438 5.25 -26.55 -30.00
CA ALA A 438 5.83 -27.76 -29.41
C ALA A 438 4.83 -28.46 -28.47
N LEU A 439 4.17 -27.72 -27.57
CA LEU A 439 3.16 -28.28 -26.67
C LEU A 439 1.95 -28.84 -27.41
N THR A 440 1.51 -28.16 -28.48
CA THR A 440 0.43 -28.68 -29.34
C THR A 440 0.81 -30.03 -29.92
N ALA A 441 2.02 -30.17 -30.47
CA ALA A 441 2.51 -31.45 -31.02
C ALA A 441 2.61 -32.54 -29.94
N TYR A 442 3.06 -32.20 -28.72
CA TYR A 442 3.10 -33.16 -27.62
C TYR A 442 1.72 -33.65 -27.22
N VAL A 443 0.75 -32.75 -27.12
CA VAL A 443 -0.66 -33.06 -26.78
C VAL A 443 -1.29 -33.93 -27.87
N GLU A 444 -1.10 -33.62 -29.15
CA GLU A 444 -1.61 -34.41 -30.27
C GLU A 444 -1.02 -35.82 -30.28
N ARG A 445 0.28 -35.96 -30.05
CA ARG A 445 0.93 -37.26 -29.94
C ARG A 445 0.41 -38.06 -28.74
N ALA A 446 0.24 -37.45 -27.59
CA ALA A 446 -0.34 -38.09 -26.41
C ALA A 446 -1.78 -38.56 -26.67
N GLN A 447 -2.60 -37.76 -27.35
CA GLN A 447 -3.97 -38.14 -27.79
C GLN A 447 -3.96 -39.31 -28.74
N ALA A 448 -3.01 -39.37 -29.68
CA ALA A 448 -2.87 -40.49 -30.61
C ALA A 448 -2.56 -41.80 -29.87
N LEU A 449 -1.62 -41.78 -28.93
CA LEU A 449 -1.29 -42.93 -28.07
C LEU A 449 -2.49 -43.44 -27.27
N LEU A 450 -3.31 -42.56 -26.72
CA LEU A 450 -4.54 -42.93 -26.02
C LEU A 450 -5.57 -43.61 -26.94
N ARG A 451 -5.68 -43.15 -28.19
CA ARG A 451 -6.57 -43.80 -29.21
C ARG A 451 -6.06 -45.15 -29.61
N GLU A 452 -4.74 -45.31 -29.79
CA GLU A 452 -4.09 -46.58 -30.11
C GLU A 452 -4.27 -47.60 -28.97
N GLY A 453 -4.02 -47.19 -27.71
CA GLY A 453 -4.22 -48.04 -26.53
C GLY A 453 -5.66 -48.50 -26.31
N LYS A 454 -6.67 -47.68 -26.66
CA LYS A 454 -8.08 -48.07 -26.63
C LYS A 454 -8.51 -49.04 -27.75
N ARG A 455 -7.71 -49.18 -28.81
CA ARG A 455 -7.97 -50.16 -29.90
C ARG A 455 -7.35 -51.52 -29.62
N LEU A 456 -6.44 -51.61 -28.64
CA LEU A 456 -5.74 -52.85 -28.26
C LEU A 456 -6.35 -53.53 -27.03
N ASN A 457 -7.31 -52.87 -26.33
CA ASN A 457 -8.15 -53.41 -25.27
C ASN A 457 -9.60 -53.57 -25.75
#